data_7141d1a738d4ad2a4870e2f61f2da4d3
#
_entry.id   7141d1a738d4ad2a4870e2f61f2da4d3
#
_cell.length_a   1.000
_cell.length_b   1.000
_cell.length_c   1.000
_cell.angle_alpha   90.00
_cell.angle_beta   90.00
_cell.angle_gamma   90.00
#
_symmetry.space_group_name_H-M   'P 1'
#
loop_
_entity.id
_entity.type
_entity.pdbx_description
1 polymer ?
#
loop_
_entity_poly.entity_id
_entity_poly.type
_entity_poly.pdbx_seq_one_letter_code
_entity_poly.pdbx_strand_id
1 'polypeptide(L)'
;MIARTLLFLVLITMVLPQGLSAVQVKVSLPIPVATEHKAEGFDNSTLYGPSDFGLKVLIPVAQDTLMGLGISLFRARVVDGEGVASKYTGVLEATMFKLGVEYSGIELFTDYQLILELTVDFPTGGPGRVEDANGDEVSSATSVSGSGYYASTAIRWGHLEGGFFLRSNHLNYGEMTIPERDPNKEISLNFTSYGIVLSYLF
;
A
#
# COMPACT_ATOMS: atom_id res chain seq x y z
N MET A 1 -10.30 -16.57 -1.13
CA MET A 1 -9.07 -16.23 -0.36
C MET A 1 -9.36 -15.26 0.79
N ILE A 2 -10.04 -14.17 0.55
CA ILE A 2 -10.35 -13.11 1.55
C ILE A 2 -11.04 -13.64 2.83
N ALA A 3 -12.02 -14.55 2.70
CA ALA A 3 -12.73 -15.11 3.85
C ALA A 3 -11.83 -15.94 4.80
N ARG A 4 -10.81 -16.62 4.27
CA ARG A 4 -9.86 -17.40 5.09
C ARG A 4 -8.88 -16.49 5.84
N THR A 5 -8.49 -15.38 5.24
CA THR A 5 -7.61 -14.38 5.87
C THR A 5 -8.34 -13.63 6.98
N LEU A 6 -9.62 -13.28 6.75
CA LEU A 6 -10.45 -12.66 7.79
C LEU A 6 -10.69 -13.60 8.98
N LEU A 7 -10.94 -14.90 8.71
CA LEU A 7 -11.12 -15.90 9.75
C LEU A 7 -9.85 -16.11 10.58
N PHE A 8 -8.68 -16.09 9.93
CA PHE A 8 -7.39 -16.21 10.62
C PHE A 8 -7.10 -15.01 11.53
N LEU A 9 -7.50 -13.81 11.09
CA LEU A 9 -7.37 -12.59 11.89
C LEU A 9 -8.31 -12.58 13.10
N VAL A 10 -9.57 -13.00 12.93
CA VAL A 10 -10.53 -13.14 14.03
C VAL A 10 -10.06 -14.20 15.03
N LEU A 11 -9.43 -15.29 14.55
CA LEU A 11 -8.84 -16.31 15.43
C LEU A 11 -7.63 -15.78 16.21
N ILE A 12 -6.76 -14.95 15.59
CA ILE A 12 -5.63 -14.33 16.31
C ILE A 12 -6.13 -13.41 17.43
N THR A 13 -7.17 -12.62 17.20
CA THR A 13 -7.74 -11.74 18.24
C THR A 13 -8.43 -12.53 19.37
N MET A 14 -8.93 -13.74 19.11
CA MET A 14 -9.56 -14.59 20.12
C MET A 14 -8.57 -15.43 20.94
N VAL A 15 -7.35 -15.67 20.42
CA VAL A 15 -6.34 -16.53 21.08
C VAL A 15 -5.31 -15.72 21.86
N LEU A 16 -5.29 -14.38 21.72
CA LEU A 16 -4.40 -13.54 22.51
C LEU A 16 -4.75 -13.65 24.01
N PRO A 17 -3.79 -14.00 24.86
CA PRO A 17 -4.06 -14.14 26.31
C PRO A 17 -4.57 -12.80 26.87
N GLN A 18 -5.53 -12.89 27.78
CA GLN A 18 -6.22 -11.75 28.42
C GLN A 18 -5.30 -10.71 29.11
N GLY A 19 -3.99 -10.94 29.11
CA GLY A 19 -2.97 -9.99 29.59
C GLY A 19 -2.43 -9.03 28.53
N LEU A 20 -2.79 -9.20 27.24
CA LEU A 20 -2.44 -8.30 26.14
C LEU A 20 -3.64 -7.38 25.78
N SER A 21 -4.29 -6.80 26.77
CA SER A 21 -5.45 -5.90 26.61
C SER A 21 -5.16 -4.59 25.84
N ALA A 22 -3.98 -4.46 25.27
CA ALA A 22 -3.54 -3.27 24.55
C ALA A 22 -3.23 -3.51 23.05
N VAL A 23 -3.40 -4.73 22.53
CA VAL A 23 -3.24 -4.99 21.09
C VAL A 23 -4.44 -4.45 20.33
N GLN A 24 -4.21 -3.63 19.33
CA GLN A 24 -5.23 -3.01 18.50
C GLN A 24 -5.11 -3.52 17.06
N VAL A 25 -6.23 -3.59 16.35
CA VAL A 25 -6.26 -3.84 14.91
C VAL A 25 -6.70 -2.58 14.20
N LYS A 26 -5.88 -2.11 13.26
CA LYS A 26 -6.14 -0.91 12.49
C LYS A 26 -6.39 -1.27 11.02
N VAL A 27 -7.51 -0.83 10.50
CA VAL A 27 -7.82 -0.87 9.07
C VAL A 27 -7.65 0.54 8.53
N SER A 28 -6.86 0.70 7.46
CA SER A 28 -6.55 2.00 6.88
C SER A 28 -6.89 2.04 5.40
N LEU A 29 -7.49 3.13 4.97
CA LEU A 29 -7.83 3.45 3.59
C LEU A 29 -7.16 4.77 3.20
N PRO A 30 -5.97 4.74 2.61
CA PRO A 30 -5.36 5.93 2.01
C PRO A 30 -6.03 6.26 0.69
N ILE A 31 -6.44 7.52 0.55
CA ILE A 31 -7.09 8.07 -0.63
C ILE A 31 -6.12 9.09 -1.25
N PRO A 32 -5.41 8.75 -2.33
CA PRO A 32 -4.47 9.66 -2.96
C PRO A 32 -5.20 10.83 -3.61
N VAL A 33 -4.71 12.04 -3.36
CA VAL A 33 -5.16 13.29 -3.99
C VAL A 33 -4.25 13.62 -5.16
N ALA A 34 -2.95 13.36 -5.03
CA ALA A 34 -2.00 13.49 -6.12
C ALA A 34 -0.96 12.36 -6.06
N THR A 35 -0.46 12.01 -7.23
CA THR A 35 0.56 10.98 -7.41
C THR A 35 1.52 11.40 -8.51
N GLU A 36 2.80 11.46 -8.18
CA GLU A 36 3.89 11.56 -9.14
C GLU A 36 4.43 10.16 -9.38
N HIS A 37 4.73 9.83 -10.63
CA HIS A 37 5.24 8.49 -10.97
C HIS A 37 6.25 8.50 -12.08
N LYS A 38 7.06 7.44 -12.12
CA LYS A 38 7.93 7.06 -13.22
C LYS A 38 7.78 5.56 -13.39
N ALA A 39 7.29 5.14 -14.55
CA ALA A 39 7.18 3.71 -14.90
C ALA A 39 8.23 3.40 -15.97
N GLU A 40 9.26 2.66 -15.61
CA GLU A 40 10.26 2.20 -16.59
C GLU A 40 9.67 1.05 -17.41
N GLY A 41 10.00 1.01 -18.68
CA GLY A 41 9.37 0.12 -19.66
C GLY A 41 8.20 0.76 -20.42
N PHE A 42 7.58 1.81 -19.90
CA PHE A 42 6.51 2.58 -20.55
C PHE A 42 7.03 3.95 -20.99
N ASP A 43 6.53 4.47 -22.12
CA ASP A 43 6.87 5.82 -22.59
C ASP A 43 5.72 6.78 -22.29
N ASN A 44 6.03 7.96 -21.71
CA ASN A 44 5.02 8.99 -21.36
C ASN A 44 3.79 8.42 -20.66
N SER A 45 4.01 7.59 -19.63
CA SER A 45 2.97 6.82 -18.99
C SER A 45 2.04 7.66 -18.13
N THR A 46 0.78 7.22 -18.02
CA THR A 46 -0.19 7.73 -17.06
C THR A 46 -0.51 6.65 -16.03
N LEU A 47 -0.45 6.99 -14.75
CA LEU A 47 -0.77 6.10 -13.65
C LEU A 47 -2.22 6.32 -13.19
N TYR A 48 -3.01 5.26 -13.18
CA TYR A 48 -4.38 5.27 -12.69
C TYR A 48 -4.51 4.43 -11.43
N GLY A 49 -5.22 4.99 -10.44
CA GLY A 49 -5.71 4.28 -9.27
C GLY A 49 -4.66 3.53 -8.46
N PRO A 50 -3.55 4.17 -8.02
CA PRO A 50 -2.72 3.54 -7.02
C PRO A 50 -3.55 3.39 -5.74
N SER A 51 -4.27 2.29 -5.64
CA SER A 51 -5.08 1.96 -4.47
C SER A 51 -4.29 1.07 -3.54
N ASP A 52 -4.45 1.31 -2.26
CA ASP A 52 -3.86 0.49 -1.20
C ASP A 52 -4.89 0.33 -0.09
N PHE A 53 -5.16 -0.90 0.30
CA PHE A 53 -6.00 -1.20 1.44
C PHE A 53 -5.16 -1.97 2.43
N GLY A 54 -5.02 -1.43 3.64
CA GLY A 54 -4.11 -1.98 4.64
C GLY A 54 -4.82 -2.42 5.91
N LEU A 55 -4.31 -3.51 6.47
CA LEU A 55 -4.63 -4.01 7.79
C LEU A 55 -3.35 -4.09 8.61
N LYS A 56 -3.39 -3.61 9.84
CA LYS A 56 -2.25 -3.53 10.73
C LYS A 56 -2.64 -3.98 12.14
N VAL A 57 -1.77 -4.75 12.78
CA VAL A 57 -1.84 -5.06 14.20
C VAL A 57 -0.87 -4.13 14.91
N LEU A 58 -1.34 -3.40 15.91
CA LEU A 58 -0.58 -2.45 16.71
C LEU A 58 -0.32 -3.06 18.09
N ILE A 59 0.94 -3.12 18.47
CA ILE A 59 1.43 -3.73 19.71
C ILE A 59 2.13 -2.64 20.53
N PRO A 60 1.73 -2.37 21.78
CA PRO A 60 2.42 -1.40 22.63
C PRO A 60 3.86 -1.82 22.89
N VAL A 61 4.80 -0.92 22.66
CA VAL A 61 6.22 -1.14 22.91
C VAL A 61 6.80 -0.14 23.93
N ALA A 62 6.15 1.01 24.08
CA ALA A 62 6.43 2.01 25.10
C ALA A 62 5.17 2.80 25.40
N GLN A 63 5.25 3.71 26.41
CA GLN A 63 4.18 4.66 26.63
C GLN A 63 3.95 5.46 25.33
N ASP A 64 2.70 5.54 24.89
CA ASP A 64 2.25 6.28 23.70
C ASP A 64 2.90 5.83 22.36
N THR A 65 3.60 4.70 22.35
CA THR A 65 4.27 4.17 21.16
C THR A 65 3.83 2.75 20.89
N LEU A 66 3.31 2.53 19.68
CA LEU A 66 2.87 1.25 19.18
C LEU A 66 3.75 0.80 18.02
N MET A 67 4.14 -0.47 17.99
CA MET A 67 4.74 -1.11 16.82
C MET A 67 3.63 -1.70 15.96
N GLY A 68 3.64 -1.39 14.66
CA GLY A 68 2.68 -1.87 13.69
C GLY A 68 3.25 -2.95 12.80
N LEU A 69 2.57 -4.10 12.74
CA LEU A 69 2.83 -5.16 11.78
C LEU A 69 1.59 -5.32 10.91
N GLY A 70 1.74 -5.34 9.59
CA GLY A 70 0.57 -5.37 8.74
C GLY A 70 0.81 -5.89 7.34
N ILE A 71 -0.28 -5.96 6.60
CA ILE A 71 -0.31 -6.28 5.18
C ILE A 71 -1.19 -5.27 4.46
N SER A 72 -0.86 -5.01 3.20
CA SER A 72 -1.78 -4.29 2.31
C SER A 72 -1.77 -4.88 0.90
N LEU A 73 -2.84 -4.59 0.18
CA LEU A 73 -3.01 -4.95 -1.22
C LEU A 73 -2.89 -3.67 -2.05
N PHE A 74 -1.87 -3.62 -2.86
CA PHE A 74 -1.63 -2.53 -3.81
C PHE A 74 -2.11 -2.94 -5.20
N ARG A 75 -2.73 -2.02 -5.91
CA ARG A 75 -3.08 -2.17 -7.32
C ARG A 75 -2.97 -0.84 -8.05
N ALA A 76 -2.36 -0.87 -9.24
CA ALA A 76 -2.27 0.27 -10.14
C ALA A 76 -2.40 -0.15 -11.60
N ARG A 77 -2.82 0.78 -12.46
CA ARG A 77 -2.75 0.65 -13.92
C ARG A 77 -1.81 1.72 -14.47
N VAL A 78 -0.88 1.31 -15.30
CA VAL A 78 0.03 2.18 -16.04
C VAL A 78 -0.36 2.09 -17.51
N VAL A 79 -0.78 3.21 -18.07
CA VAL A 79 -1.15 3.30 -19.49
C VAL A 79 -0.04 3.96 -20.24
N ASP A 80 0.43 3.33 -21.31
CA ASP A 80 1.51 3.78 -22.17
C ASP A 80 1.02 4.86 -23.14
N GLY A 81 1.78 5.94 -23.26
CA GLY A 81 1.49 7.04 -24.20
C GLY A 81 0.50 8.08 -23.70
N GLU A 82 0.33 9.13 -24.47
CA GLU A 82 -0.66 10.20 -24.25
C GLU A 82 -1.90 9.94 -25.14
N GLY A 83 -3.07 9.83 -24.51
CA GLY A 83 -4.37 9.81 -25.20
C GLY A 83 -4.82 8.44 -25.73
N VAL A 84 -5.69 8.45 -26.76
CA VAL A 84 -6.42 7.28 -27.31
C VAL A 84 -5.52 6.25 -28.01
N ALA A 85 -4.25 6.53 -28.20
CA ALA A 85 -3.31 5.67 -28.94
C ALA A 85 -2.40 4.84 -28.01
N SER A 86 -2.81 4.56 -26.77
CA SER A 86 -2.01 3.70 -25.89
C SER A 86 -1.93 2.28 -26.46
N LYS A 87 -0.71 1.84 -26.77
CA LYS A 87 -0.48 0.48 -27.28
C LYS A 87 -0.52 -0.58 -26.18
N TYR A 88 -0.10 -0.21 -24.96
CA TYR A 88 0.06 -1.15 -23.86
C TYR A 88 -0.46 -0.58 -22.54
N THR A 89 -1.01 -1.49 -21.72
CA THR A 89 -1.46 -1.18 -20.36
C THR A 89 -0.83 -2.17 -19.38
N GLY A 90 -0.09 -1.66 -18.41
CA GLY A 90 0.39 -2.44 -17.27
C GLY A 90 -0.67 -2.50 -16.16
N VAL A 91 -1.04 -3.69 -15.73
CA VAL A 91 -1.83 -3.92 -14.51
C VAL A 91 -0.89 -4.48 -13.47
N LEU A 92 -0.60 -3.70 -12.45
CA LEU A 92 0.43 -3.98 -11.46
C LEU A 92 -0.23 -4.19 -10.10
N GLU A 93 0.01 -5.35 -9.51
CA GLU A 93 -0.51 -5.69 -8.18
C GLU A 93 0.65 -6.09 -7.27
N ALA A 94 0.54 -5.79 -5.98
CA ALA A 94 1.50 -6.24 -4.97
C ALA A 94 0.81 -6.48 -3.63
N THR A 95 1.20 -7.56 -2.96
CA THR A 95 0.94 -7.74 -1.54
C THR A 95 2.14 -7.17 -0.79
N MET A 96 1.89 -6.19 0.07
CA MET A 96 2.93 -5.51 0.83
C MET A 96 2.89 -5.97 2.28
N PHE A 97 4.02 -6.38 2.82
CA PHE A 97 4.23 -6.47 4.27
C PHE A 97 4.61 -5.10 4.80
N LYS A 98 4.03 -4.70 5.92
CA LYS A 98 4.24 -3.39 6.55
C LYS A 98 4.82 -3.55 7.94
N LEU A 99 5.89 -2.80 8.20
CA LEU A 99 6.49 -2.66 9.52
C LEU A 99 6.57 -1.19 9.87
N GLY A 100 6.03 -0.78 11.00
CA GLY A 100 5.99 0.63 11.34
C GLY A 100 5.90 0.92 12.82
N VAL A 101 5.93 2.21 13.12
CA VAL A 101 5.77 2.77 14.45
C VAL A 101 4.67 3.82 14.40
N GLU A 102 3.80 3.81 15.41
CA GLU A 102 2.78 4.82 15.64
C GLU A 102 3.02 5.47 17.00
N TYR A 103 3.00 6.79 17.04
CA TYR A 103 3.09 7.59 18.25
C TYR A 103 1.79 8.36 18.48
N SER A 104 1.23 8.28 19.69
CA SER A 104 -0.05 8.87 20.08
C SER A 104 -0.01 9.72 21.34
N GLY A 105 1.17 10.12 21.77
CA GLY A 105 1.38 10.85 23.04
C GLY A 105 1.00 12.33 23.02
N ILE A 106 0.42 12.86 21.93
CA ILE A 106 0.04 14.27 21.84
C ILE A 106 -1.47 14.40 21.95
N GLU A 107 -1.95 14.82 23.10
CA GLU A 107 -3.36 15.17 23.31
C GLU A 107 -3.61 16.60 22.80
N LEU A 108 -4.55 16.74 21.86
CA LEU A 108 -4.98 18.04 21.33
C LEU A 108 -6.09 18.64 22.20
N PHE A 109 -7.05 17.81 22.58
CA PHE A 109 -8.19 18.11 23.45
C PHE A 109 -8.59 16.82 24.20
N THR A 110 -9.51 16.89 25.12
CA THR A 110 -9.92 15.80 26.02
C THR A 110 -10.20 14.46 25.31
N ASP A 111 -10.70 14.52 24.06
CA ASP A 111 -11.11 13.32 23.31
C ASP A 111 -10.34 13.14 21.98
N TYR A 112 -9.33 13.98 21.72
CA TYR A 112 -8.61 14.01 20.46
C TYR A 112 -7.12 13.83 20.67
N GLN A 113 -6.54 12.88 19.94
CA GLN A 113 -5.11 12.61 19.94
C GLN A 113 -4.53 12.85 18.55
N LEU A 114 -3.35 13.47 18.50
CA LEU A 114 -2.55 13.52 17.27
C LEU A 114 -1.77 12.22 17.16
N ILE A 115 -1.92 11.57 16.02
CA ILE A 115 -1.24 10.33 15.68
C ILE A 115 -0.19 10.63 14.63
N LEU A 116 1.03 10.16 14.88
CA LEU A 116 2.12 10.18 13.91
C LEU A 116 2.50 8.73 13.59
N GLU A 117 2.52 8.39 12.32
CA GLU A 117 2.85 7.03 11.86
C GLU A 117 3.98 7.07 10.83
N LEU A 118 4.93 6.15 10.99
CA LEU A 118 5.97 5.88 10.00
C LEU A 118 6.01 4.38 9.75
N THR A 119 5.97 3.97 8.48
CA THR A 119 5.94 2.56 8.07
C THR A 119 6.89 2.34 6.91
N VAL A 120 7.55 1.19 6.89
CA VAL A 120 8.30 0.67 5.76
C VAL A 120 7.50 -0.47 5.14
N ASP A 121 7.41 -0.46 3.81
CA ASP A 121 6.64 -1.41 3.02
C ASP A 121 7.59 -2.32 2.24
N PHE A 122 7.34 -3.63 2.28
CA PHE A 122 8.10 -4.64 1.54
C PHE A 122 7.13 -5.49 0.71
N PRO A 123 7.25 -5.52 -0.64
CA PRO A 123 6.45 -6.42 -1.44
C PRO A 123 6.85 -7.88 -1.13
N THR A 124 5.84 -8.72 -0.91
CA THR A 124 5.99 -10.15 -0.64
C THR A 124 5.52 -11.02 -1.79
N GLY A 125 4.92 -10.42 -2.79
CA GLY A 125 4.43 -11.05 -4.00
C GLY A 125 3.32 -10.23 -4.65
N GLY A 126 2.96 -10.59 -5.85
CA GLY A 126 1.86 -9.99 -6.61
C GLY A 126 2.09 -10.14 -8.10
N PRO A 127 1.02 -10.37 -8.87
CA PRO A 127 1.11 -10.45 -10.31
C PRO A 127 1.25 -9.08 -10.94
N GLY A 128 2.04 -9.03 -12.02
CA GLY A 128 2.01 -7.95 -12.98
C GLY A 128 1.68 -8.51 -14.35
N ARG A 129 0.97 -7.75 -15.18
CA ARG A 129 0.75 -8.10 -16.58
C ARG A 129 0.73 -6.86 -17.46
N VAL A 130 1.15 -7.05 -18.70
CA VAL A 130 0.98 -6.08 -19.77
C VAL A 130 -0.08 -6.58 -20.72
N GLU A 131 -1.05 -5.74 -21.00
CA GLU A 131 -2.14 -5.97 -21.96
C GLU A 131 -1.91 -5.08 -23.18
N ASP A 132 -2.18 -5.57 -24.39
CA ASP A 132 -2.19 -4.79 -25.61
C ASP A 132 -3.45 -3.91 -25.74
N ALA A 133 -3.59 -3.21 -26.87
CA ALA A 133 -4.76 -2.37 -27.15
C ALA A 133 -6.09 -3.14 -27.24
N ASN A 134 -6.07 -4.44 -27.45
CA ASN A 134 -7.25 -5.31 -27.50
C ASN A 134 -7.58 -5.87 -26.12
N GLY A 135 -6.69 -5.70 -25.13
CA GLY A 135 -6.80 -6.27 -23.78
C GLY A 135 -6.21 -7.67 -23.67
N ASP A 136 -5.47 -8.14 -24.69
CA ASP A 136 -4.80 -9.43 -24.65
C ASP A 136 -3.49 -9.33 -23.85
N GLU A 137 -3.24 -10.30 -22.96
CA GLU A 137 -2.00 -10.37 -22.19
C GLU A 137 -0.82 -10.71 -23.09
N VAL A 138 0.17 -9.83 -23.11
CA VAL A 138 1.38 -10.00 -23.93
C VAL A 138 2.62 -10.28 -23.10
N SER A 139 2.60 -9.98 -21.81
CA SER A 139 3.68 -10.29 -20.87
C SER A 139 3.15 -10.29 -19.45
N SER A 140 3.71 -11.15 -18.59
CA SER A 140 3.34 -11.18 -17.18
C SER A 140 4.52 -11.53 -16.27
N ALA A 141 4.42 -11.11 -15.01
CA ALA A 141 5.29 -11.51 -13.92
C ALA A 141 4.44 -12.03 -12.75
N THR A 142 4.97 -13.01 -12.04
CA THR A 142 4.35 -13.59 -10.84
C THR A 142 4.97 -13.05 -9.55
N SER A 143 6.12 -12.38 -9.68
CA SER A 143 6.88 -11.83 -8.56
C SER A 143 7.10 -10.34 -8.71
N VAL A 144 7.14 -9.67 -7.56
CA VAL A 144 7.50 -8.27 -7.44
C VAL A 144 8.50 -8.10 -6.31
N SER A 145 9.50 -7.28 -6.52
CA SER A 145 10.49 -6.87 -5.52
C SER A 145 10.48 -5.36 -5.33
N GLY A 146 11.18 -4.89 -4.31
CA GLY A 146 11.30 -3.46 -4.05
C GLY A 146 11.11 -3.09 -2.60
N SER A 147 10.78 -1.83 -2.36
CA SER A 147 10.50 -1.29 -1.02
C SER A 147 9.73 0.01 -1.12
N GLY A 148 9.17 0.44 0.00
CA GLY A 148 8.52 1.72 0.13
C GLY A 148 8.50 2.23 1.55
N TYR A 149 8.04 3.44 1.71
CA TYR A 149 7.76 4.02 3.01
C TYR A 149 6.46 4.81 2.96
N TYR A 150 5.83 4.86 4.11
CA TYR A 150 4.60 5.56 4.35
C TYR A 150 4.76 6.38 5.63
N ALA A 151 4.33 7.62 5.60
CA ALA A 151 4.24 8.49 6.76
C ALA A 151 2.85 9.10 6.80
N SER A 152 2.26 9.20 7.99
CA SER A 152 0.99 9.91 8.16
C SER A 152 0.95 10.72 9.44
N THR A 153 0.11 11.73 9.40
CA THR A 153 -0.34 12.47 10.57
C THR A 153 -1.87 12.48 10.57
N ALA A 154 -2.48 12.06 11.66
CA ALA A 154 -3.92 11.94 11.77
C ALA A 154 -4.41 12.43 13.15
N ILE A 155 -5.67 12.77 13.21
CA ILE A 155 -6.38 13.02 14.46
C ILE A 155 -7.24 11.79 14.75
N ARG A 156 -7.06 11.22 15.94
CA ARG A 156 -7.87 10.12 16.47
C ARG A 156 -8.97 10.68 17.34
N TRP A 157 -10.18 10.21 17.11
CA TRP A 157 -11.36 10.42 17.93
C TRP A 157 -12.06 9.08 18.17
N GLY A 158 -11.97 8.57 19.39
CA GLY A 158 -12.44 7.22 19.71
C GLY A 158 -11.74 6.16 18.85
N HIS A 159 -12.50 5.45 18.04
CA HIS A 159 -11.99 4.41 17.12
C HIS A 159 -11.68 4.92 15.71
N LEU A 160 -11.99 6.16 15.41
CA LEU A 160 -11.80 6.75 14.09
C LEU A 160 -10.53 7.60 14.03
N GLU A 161 -9.83 7.53 12.90
CA GLU A 161 -8.72 8.42 12.57
C GLU A 161 -8.96 9.04 11.21
N GLY A 162 -8.60 10.31 11.08
CA GLY A 162 -8.59 11.02 9.82
C GLY A 162 -7.40 11.95 9.73
N GLY A 163 -6.72 11.96 8.59
CA GLY A 163 -5.51 12.76 8.46
C GLY A 163 -4.92 12.75 7.06
N PHE A 164 -3.64 13.07 6.99
CA PHE A 164 -2.88 13.16 5.75
C PHE A 164 -1.79 12.10 5.73
N PHE A 165 -1.45 11.65 4.52
CA PHE A 165 -0.35 10.74 4.31
C PHE A 165 0.56 11.17 3.17
N LEU A 166 1.79 10.71 3.24
CA LEU A 166 2.78 10.67 2.17
C LEU A 166 3.27 9.24 2.03
N ARG A 167 3.34 8.73 0.81
CA ARG A 167 3.89 7.40 0.51
C ARG A 167 4.80 7.48 -0.71
N SER A 168 5.91 6.74 -0.66
CA SER A 168 6.77 6.52 -1.81
C SER A 168 7.12 5.05 -1.90
N ASN A 169 6.97 4.47 -3.09
CA ASN A 169 7.29 3.07 -3.36
C ASN A 169 8.10 2.93 -4.64
N HIS A 170 8.98 1.95 -4.61
CA HIS A 170 9.69 1.40 -5.74
C HIS A 170 9.33 -0.07 -5.87
N LEU A 171 8.70 -0.45 -6.99
CA LEU A 171 8.27 -1.81 -7.29
C LEU A 171 8.91 -2.25 -8.59
N ASN A 172 9.54 -3.43 -8.62
CA ASN A 172 10.18 -4.02 -9.79
C ASN A 172 9.53 -5.37 -10.10
N TYR A 173 9.06 -5.51 -11.34
CA TYR A 173 8.45 -6.70 -11.92
C TYR A 173 9.44 -7.32 -12.93
N GLY A 174 10.50 -7.96 -12.43
CA GLY A 174 11.72 -8.31 -13.14
C GLY A 174 11.58 -9.20 -14.37
N GLU A 175 10.49 -9.96 -14.51
CA GLU A 175 10.27 -10.86 -15.66
C GLU A 175 9.36 -10.26 -16.73
N MET A 176 8.84 -9.06 -16.49
CA MET A 176 7.84 -8.44 -17.33
C MET A 176 8.50 -7.49 -18.34
N THR A 177 8.17 -7.62 -19.61
CA THR A 177 8.70 -6.78 -20.67
C THR A 177 7.58 -6.30 -21.59
N ILE A 178 7.82 -5.23 -22.34
CA ILE A 178 6.89 -4.78 -23.37
C ILE A 178 7.39 -5.29 -24.73
N PRO A 179 6.56 -6.03 -25.49
CA PRO A 179 6.91 -6.42 -26.85
C PRO A 179 7.33 -5.22 -27.70
N GLU A 180 8.24 -5.44 -28.66
CA GLU A 180 8.82 -4.42 -29.55
C GLU A 180 9.75 -3.39 -28.88
N ARG A 181 10.03 -3.54 -27.57
CA ARG A 181 11.01 -2.74 -26.82
C ARG A 181 12.21 -3.59 -26.41
N ASP A 182 13.16 -2.97 -25.72
CA ASP A 182 14.35 -3.67 -25.22
C ASP A 182 13.92 -4.82 -24.31
N PRO A 183 14.15 -6.09 -24.70
CA PRO A 183 13.74 -7.27 -23.93
C PRO A 183 14.50 -7.41 -22.59
N ASN A 184 15.58 -6.64 -22.41
CA ASN A 184 16.35 -6.64 -21.16
C ASN A 184 15.88 -5.54 -20.18
N LYS A 185 14.94 -4.71 -20.60
CA LYS A 185 14.43 -3.64 -19.75
C LYS A 185 13.25 -4.12 -18.93
N GLU A 186 13.51 -4.39 -17.65
CA GLU A 186 12.51 -4.76 -16.65
C GLU A 186 11.48 -3.62 -16.44
N ILE A 187 10.26 -4.00 -16.12
CA ILE A 187 9.22 -3.03 -15.76
C ILE A 187 9.36 -2.68 -14.30
N SER A 188 9.58 -1.40 -14.01
CA SER A 188 9.55 -0.87 -12.66
C SER A 188 8.59 0.30 -12.53
N LEU A 189 8.00 0.44 -11.33
CA LEU A 189 7.13 1.54 -10.98
C LEU A 189 7.68 2.26 -9.73
N ASN A 190 8.11 3.49 -9.93
CA ASN A 190 8.40 4.43 -8.86
C ASN A 190 7.23 5.39 -8.74
N PHE A 191 6.68 5.55 -7.55
CA PHE A 191 5.63 6.54 -7.36
C PHE A 191 5.67 7.16 -5.96
N THR A 192 5.29 8.42 -5.89
CA THR A 192 5.07 9.16 -4.64
C THR A 192 3.65 9.68 -4.64
N SER A 193 2.88 9.33 -3.64
CA SER A 193 1.48 9.76 -3.46
C SER A 193 1.32 10.50 -2.16
N TYR A 194 0.48 11.52 -2.16
CA TYR A 194 0.01 12.17 -0.94
C TYR A 194 -1.51 12.34 -1.01
N GLY A 195 -2.14 12.39 0.14
CA GLY A 195 -3.60 12.46 0.21
C GLY A 195 -4.14 12.34 1.61
N ILE A 196 -5.36 11.87 1.70
CA ILE A 196 -6.11 11.71 2.94
C ILE A 196 -6.09 10.24 3.35
N VAL A 197 -5.92 9.98 4.64
CA VAL A 197 -6.08 8.64 5.22
C VAL A 197 -7.26 8.63 6.18
N LEU A 198 -8.08 7.60 6.06
CA LEU A 198 -9.12 7.25 7.01
C LEU A 198 -8.79 5.90 7.62
N SER A 199 -8.89 5.78 8.94
CA SER A 199 -8.61 4.52 9.63
C SER A 199 -9.66 4.24 10.69
N TYR A 200 -9.83 2.95 10.99
CA TYR A 200 -10.67 2.46 12.08
C TYR A 200 -9.88 1.48 12.95
N LEU A 201 -9.99 1.65 14.27
CA LEU A 201 -9.36 0.79 15.26
C LEU A 201 -10.41 -0.11 15.93
N PHE A 202 -10.05 -1.37 16.08
CA PHE A 202 -10.84 -2.40 16.76
C PHE A 202 -10.22 -2.77 18.11
#